data_3aacd9654962d28a938366c9b678f1be
#
_entry.id   3aacd9654962d28a938366c9b678f1be
#
_cell.length_a   1.000
_cell.length_b   1.000
_cell.length_c   1.000
_cell.angle_alpha   90.00
_cell.angle_beta   90.00
_cell.angle_gamma   90.00
#
_symmetry.space_group_name_H-M   'P 1'
#
loop_
_entity.id
_entity.type
_entity.pdbx_description
1 polymer ?
#
loop_
_entity_poly.entity_id
_entity_poly.type
_entity_poly.pdbx_seq_one_letter_code
_entity_poly.pdbx_strand_id
1 'polypeptide(L)'
;ARIGRLGTVTGLDAPLDVELVVEAIPEIPAAKRDLLAAAEKVVPSGALLASNTSSLSITELAGALERPERFLGMHFFNPVPLSALVELVVGQGTAPAAVDDARRWVARLGKESIEVRDSPGFATSRLGVCLGLEAIRMLEEGVASAADIDQGMVLGYRHPMGPLRLTDLVGLDVRLAIAEHLAATLGPRFEPPALLREKVAAGELGQKSGRGFYDWS
;
A
#
# COMPACT_ATOMS: atom_id res chain seq x y z
N ALA A 1 -9.62 20.65 -17.13
CA ALA A 1 -9.39 22.05 -16.70
C ALA A 1 -8.53 22.19 -15.43
N ARG A 2 -8.19 21.09 -14.71
CA ARG A 2 -7.36 21.11 -13.49
C ARG A 2 -5.88 20.78 -13.72
N ILE A 3 -5.54 20.08 -14.81
CA ILE A 3 -4.15 19.69 -15.13
C ILE A 3 -3.23 20.89 -15.37
N GLY A 4 -3.74 22.00 -15.89
CA GLY A 4 -2.96 23.24 -16.09
C GLY A 4 -2.50 23.98 -14.81
N ARG A 5 -2.77 23.42 -13.62
CA ARG A 5 -2.26 23.95 -12.34
C ARG A 5 -1.11 23.11 -11.76
N LEU A 6 -0.70 22.06 -12.47
CA LEU A 6 0.45 21.24 -12.06
C LEU A 6 1.73 21.96 -12.46
N GLY A 7 2.61 22.14 -11.48
CA GLY A 7 4.00 22.53 -11.68
C GLY A 7 4.92 21.35 -11.39
N THR A 8 6.10 21.35 -11.97
CA THR A 8 7.15 20.38 -11.69
C THR A 8 8.40 21.10 -11.22
N VAL A 9 9.08 20.51 -10.24
CA VAL A 9 10.39 20.93 -9.75
C VAL A 9 11.33 19.74 -9.76
N THR A 10 12.61 19.99 -9.92
CA THR A 10 13.64 18.93 -9.99
C THR A 10 14.42 18.78 -8.69
N GLY A 11 14.12 19.61 -7.68
CA GLY A 11 14.80 19.58 -6.39
C GLY A 11 14.00 20.29 -5.31
N LEU A 12 14.47 20.22 -4.08
CA LEU A 12 13.91 20.85 -2.88
C LEU A 12 14.81 22.00 -2.42
N ASP A 13 15.26 22.84 -3.37
CA ASP A 13 16.28 23.87 -3.13
C ASP A 13 15.70 25.21 -2.63
N ALA A 14 14.39 25.33 -2.59
CA ALA A 14 13.71 26.57 -2.17
C ALA A 14 12.50 26.26 -1.27
N PRO A 15 12.11 27.20 -0.38
CA PRO A 15 10.91 27.06 0.42
C PRO A 15 9.67 26.82 -0.44
N LEU A 16 8.84 25.87 -0.02
CA LEU A 16 7.58 25.50 -0.67
C LEU A 16 6.41 25.97 0.23
N ASP A 17 5.50 26.76 -0.32
CA ASP A 17 4.26 27.14 0.36
C ASP A 17 3.18 26.09 0.09
N VAL A 18 3.27 24.98 0.82
CA VAL A 18 2.36 23.83 0.69
C VAL A 18 1.81 23.39 2.05
N GLU A 19 0.59 22.90 2.05
CA GLU A 19 -0.10 22.42 3.26
C GLU A 19 0.05 20.90 3.44
N LEU A 20 0.34 20.15 2.35
CA LEU A 20 0.49 18.70 2.33
C LEU A 20 1.61 18.28 1.38
N VAL A 21 2.46 17.41 1.86
CA VAL A 21 3.45 16.64 1.06
C VAL A 21 3.09 15.16 1.14
N VAL A 22 3.02 14.49 -0.01
CA VAL A 22 2.87 13.03 -0.08
C VAL A 22 4.08 12.44 -0.79
N GLU A 23 4.91 11.74 -0.05
CA GLU A 23 6.04 11.00 -0.59
C GLU A 23 5.54 9.70 -1.26
N ALA A 24 5.98 9.44 -2.49
CA ALA A 24 5.59 8.26 -3.27
C ALA A 24 6.75 7.73 -4.15
N ILE A 25 7.99 7.81 -3.65
CA ILE A 25 9.18 7.25 -4.33
C ILE A 25 9.26 5.72 -4.12
N PRO A 26 10.17 5.00 -4.82
CA PRO A 26 10.35 3.56 -4.61
C PRO A 26 10.52 3.17 -3.15
N GLU A 27 10.10 1.94 -2.81
CA GLU A 27 9.97 1.41 -1.44
C GLU A 27 11.34 1.08 -0.83
N ILE A 28 12.22 2.09 -0.74
CA ILE A 28 13.58 2.03 -0.18
C ILE A 28 13.61 2.88 1.09
N PRO A 29 13.72 2.26 2.30
CA PRO A 29 13.59 2.97 3.57
C PRO A 29 14.54 4.17 3.73
N ALA A 30 15.80 4.02 3.34
CA ALA A 30 16.79 5.09 3.44
C ALA A 30 16.42 6.28 2.55
N ALA A 31 16.08 6.02 1.27
CA ALA A 31 15.72 7.07 0.32
C ALA A 31 14.46 7.84 0.76
N LYS A 32 13.45 7.14 1.33
CA LYS A 32 12.25 7.79 1.86
C LYS A 32 12.57 8.68 3.05
N ARG A 33 13.41 8.20 4.00
CA ARG A 33 13.84 9.00 5.16
C ARG A 33 14.60 10.26 4.73
N ASP A 34 15.53 10.12 3.81
CA ASP A 34 16.32 11.24 3.31
C ASP A 34 15.44 12.28 2.62
N LEU A 35 14.50 11.84 1.77
CA LEU A 35 13.57 12.72 1.07
C LEU A 35 12.61 13.42 2.04
N LEU A 36 12.03 12.70 3.00
CA LEU A 36 11.12 13.26 4.00
C LEU A 36 11.83 14.29 4.88
N ALA A 37 13.06 14.01 5.35
CA ALA A 37 13.87 14.94 6.12
C ALA A 37 14.25 16.19 5.30
N ALA A 38 14.51 16.05 4.00
CA ALA A 38 14.78 17.18 3.12
C ALA A 38 13.52 18.01 2.87
N ALA A 39 12.39 17.36 2.62
CA ALA A 39 11.10 18.02 2.41
C ALA A 39 10.66 18.82 3.64
N GLU A 40 10.83 18.25 4.83
CA GLU A 40 10.49 18.93 6.09
C GLU A 40 11.16 20.29 6.28
N LYS A 41 12.39 20.45 5.80
CA LYS A 41 13.18 21.69 5.93
C LYS A 41 12.68 22.84 5.06
N VAL A 42 12.00 22.50 3.96
CA VAL A 42 11.57 23.49 2.95
C VAL A 42 10.06 23.76 2.97
N VAL A 43 9.29 23.10 3.83
CA VAL A 43 7.85 23.31 3.96
C VAL A 43 7.51 24.04 5.26
N PRO A 44 6.35 24.74 5.34
CA PRO A 44 5.88 25.36 6.58
C PRO A 44 5.80 24.37 7.74
N SER A 45 6.06 24.84 8.96
CA SER A 45 6.01 23.99 10.17
C SER A 45 4.65 23.34 10.42
N GLY A 46 3.57 23.96 9.94
CA GLY A 46 2.22 23.40 10.00
C GLY A 46 1.86 22.44 8.88
N ALA A 47 2.70 22.28 7.86
CA ALA A 47 2.45 21.37 6.76
C ALA A 47 2.35 19.92 7.26
N LEU A 48 1.44 19.16 6.65
CA LEU A 48 1.32 17.72 6.88
C LEU A 48 2.28 16.99 5.94
N LEU A 49 3.11 16.11 6.49
CA LEU A 49 3.92 15.20 5.72
C LEU A 49 3.29 13.81 5.74
N ALA A 50 3.29 13.12 4.60
CA ALA A 50 2.75 11.79 4.47
C ALA A 50 3.64 10.92 3.59
N SER A 51 3.65 9.61 3.85
CA SER A 51 4.21 8.61 2.95
C SER A 51 3.12 7.73 2.36
N ASN A 52 3.21 7.46 1.05
CA ASN A 52 2.35 6.50 0.36
C ASN A 52 2.93 5.08 0.39
N THR A 53 3.77 4.76 1.37
CA THR A 53 4.27 3.40 1.53
C THR A 53 3.13 2.40 1.72
N SER A 54 3.31 1.18 1.20
CA SER A 54 2.35 0.08 1.37
C SER A 54 2.77 -0.91 2.47
N SER A 55 4.01 -0.82 2.98
CA SER A 55 4.57 -1.85 3.86
C SER A 55 5.55 -1.35 4.91
N LEU A 56 6.21 -0.20 4.69
CA LEU A 56 7.21 0.30 5.62
C LEU A 56 6.55 0.93 6.85
N SER A 57 7.20 0.78 8.02
CA SER A 57 6.72 1.37 9.26
C SER A 57 6.74 2.90 9.19
N ILE A 58 5.59 3.51 9.43
CA ILE A 58 5.44 4.96 9.55
C ILE A 58 6.21 5.47 10.76
N THR A 59 6.22 4.72 11.84
CA THR A 59 6.97 5.06 13.06
C THR A 59 8.49 5.10 12.80
N GLU A 60 9.03 4.13 12.04
CA GLU A 60 10.44 4.12 11.68
C GLU A 60 10.81 5.24 10.70
N LEU A 61 9.95 5.54 9.73
CA LEU A 61 10.15 6.67 8.82
C LEU A 61 10.13 8.00 9.56
N ALA A 62 9.22 8.16 10.53
CA ALA A 62 9.11 9.35 11.38
C ALA A 62 10.37 9.63 12.19
N GLY A 63 11.20 8.61 12.48
CA GLY A 63 12.46 8.78 13.19
C GLY A 63 13.51 9.65 12.50
N ALA A 64 13.32 9.98 11.21
CA ALA A 64 14.18 10.90 10.47
C ALA A 64 13.69 12.36 10.52
N LEU A 65 12.54 12.64 11.14
CA LEU A 65 11.89 13.95 11.15
C LEU A 65 12.09 14.67 12.47
N GLU A 66 12.17 15.99 12.40
CA GLU A 66 12.19 16.88 13.57
C GLU A 66 10.78 17.08 14.14
N ARG A 67 9.74 16.92 13.31
CA ARG A 67 8.31 17.10 13.66
C ARG A 67 7.49 15.85 13.36
N PRO A 68 7.81 14.70 14.00
CA PRO A 68 7.11 13.43 13.75
C PRO A 68 5.61 13.50 14.06
N GLU A 69 5.18 14.46 14.88
CA GLU A 69 3.76 14.70 15.20
C GLU A 69 2.94 15.20 14.00
N ARG A 70 3.60 15.73 12.94
CA ARG A 70 3.00 16.17 11.69
C ARG A 70 3.15 15.16 10.55
N PHE A 71 3.50 13.91 10.85
CA PHE A 71 3.74 12.85 9.86
C PHE A 71 2.84 11.64 10.08
N LEU A 72 2.33 11.07 8.98
CA LEU A 72 1.56 9.81 8.96
C LEU A 72 1.66 9.12 7.59
N GLY A 73 1.12 7.90 7.50
CA GLY A 73 0.90 7.22 6.22
C GLY A 73 -0.40 7.68 5.57
N MET A 74 -0.36 7.99 4.29
CA MET A 74 -1.55 8.12 3.42
C MET A 74 -1.43 7.11 2.29
N HIS A 75 -1.89 5.89 2.55
CA HIS A 75 -1.76 4.77 1.63
C HIS A 75 -2.91 4.78 0.62
N PHE A 76 -2.58 5.12 -0.63
CA PHE A 76 -3.50 5.16 -1.76
C PHE A 76 -3.48 3.82 -2.52
N PHE A 77 -4.59 3.50 -3.16
CA PHE A 77 -4.76 2.26 -3.92
C PHE A 77 -4.75 2.51 -5.42
N ASN A 78 -3.98 1.73 -6.16
CA ASN A 78 -3.96 1.79 -7.62
C ASN A 78 -5.20 1.10 -8.24
N PRO A 79 -5.79 1.68 -9.28
CA PRO A 79 -5.53 3.01 -9.84
C PRO A 79 -6.10 4.12 -8.95
N VAL A 80 -5.26 5.06 -8.54
CA VAL A 80 -5.64 6.13 -7.58
C VAL A 80 -6.92 6.88 -7.99
N PRO A 81 -7.15 7.21 -9.27
CA PRO A 81 -8.39 7.91 -9.65
C PRO A 81 -9.66 7.10 -9.45
N LEU A 82 -9.58 5.75 -9.47
CA LEU A 82 -10.74 4.85 -9.38
C LEU A 82 -10.99 4.35 -7.96
N SER A 83 -9.95 4.25 -7.14
CA SER A 83 -10.09 3.80 -5.75
C SER A 83 -10.69 4.89 -4.87
N ALA A 84 -11.73 4.56 -4.13
CA ALA A 84 -12.35 5.48 -3.18
C ALA A 84 -11.60 5.54 -1.84
N LEU A 85 -10.78 4.53 -1.51
CA LEU A 85 -10.18 4.35 -0.19
C LEU A 85 -8.79 4.98 -0.08
N VAL A 86 -8.50 5.57 1.09
CA VAL A 86 -7.16 5.90 1.59
C VAL A 86 -7.02 5.36 3.01
N GLU A 87 -5.99 4.56 3.31
CA GLU A 87 -5.66 4.22 4.69
C GLU A 87 -4.81 5.34 5.31
N LEU A 88 -5.27 5.90 6.41
CA LEU A 88 -4.50 6.80 7.26
C LEU A 88 -3.77 5.95 8.30
N VAL A 89 -2.46 5.80 8.14
CA VAL A 89 -1.63 4.97 9.01
C VAL A 89 -1.00 5.84 10.08
N VAL A 90 -1.42 5.63 11.31
CA VAL A 90 -1.03 6.45 12.47
C VAL A 90 0.21 5.85 13.11
N GLY A 91 1.33 6.53 12.99
CA GLY A 91 2.59 6.18 13.66
C GLY A 91 2.56 6.53 15.16
N GLN A 92 3.54 6.02 15.90
CA GLN A 92 3.61 6.22 17.36
C GLN A 92 3.73 7.70 17.76
N GLY A 93 4.37 8.52 16.93
CA GLY A 93 4.55 9.97 17.16
C GLY A 93 3.48 10.87 16.54
N THR A 94 2.57 10.34 15.71
CA THR A 94 1.57 11.12 14.99
C THR A 94 0.57 11.78 15.93
N ALA A 95 0.41 13.09 15.86
CA ALA A 95 -0.57 13.82 16.66
C ALA A 95 -2.00 13.66 16.13
N PRO A 96 -3.04 13.66 17.00
CA PRO A 96 -4.44 13.60 16.56
C PRO A 96 -4.80 14.70 15.55
N ALA A 97 -4.28 15.90 15.72
CA ALA A 97 -4.49 17.01 14.79
C ALA A 97 -3.99 16.73 13.36
N ALA A 98 -2.88 15.98 13.23
CA ALA A 98 -2.38 15.57 11.92
C ALA A 98 -3.32 14.55 11.25
N VAL A 99 -3.92 13.64 12.02
CA VAL A 99 -4.93 12.70 11.52
C VAL A 99 -6.17 13.44 11.04
N ASP A 100 -6.63 14.45 11.79
CA ASP A 100 -7.78 15.26 11.38
C ASP A 100 -7.50 16.08 10.13
N ASP A 101 -6.27 16.62 9.99
CA ASP A 101 -5.82 17.27 8.75
C ASP A 101 -5.85 16.29 7.57
N ALA A 102 -5.30 15.09 7.75
CA ALA A 102 -5.30 14.06 6.72
C ALA A 102 -6.71 13.65 6.29
N ARG A 103 -7.65 13.47 7.23
CA ARG A 103 -9.07 13.20 6.93
C ARG A 103 -9.69 14.31 6.08
N ARG A 104 -9.40 15.57 6.39
CA ARG A 104 -9.89 16.72 5.59
C ARG A 104 -9.31 16.69 4.17
N TRP A 105 -8.03 16.33 4.02
CA TRP A 105 -7.41 16.17 2.70
C TRP A 105 -8.04 15.04 1.90
N VAL A 106 -8.26 13.87 2.51
CA VAL A 106 -8.92 12.73 1.85
C VAL A 106 -10.33 13.11 1.38
N ALA A 107 -11.11 13.79 2.23
CA ALA A 107 -12.45 14.27 1.87
C ALA A 107 -12.41 15.28 0.71
N ARG A 108 -11.43 16.21 0.69
CA ARG A 108 -11.23 17.18 -0.43
C ARG A 108 -10.87 16.48 -1.75
N LEU A 109 -10.24 15.30 -1.69
CA LEU A 109 -9.95 14.46 -2.86
C LEU A 109 -11.17 13.65 -3.33
N GLY A 110 -12.30 13.72 -2.63
CA GLY A 110 -13.52 12.96 -2.92
C GLY A 110 -13.38 11.48 -2.58
N LYS A 111 -12.54 11.15 -1.59
CA LYS A 111 -12.27 9.77 -1.14
C LYS A 111 -12.72 9.57 0.30
N GLU A 112 -12.77 8.31 0.70
CA GLU A 112 -13.07 7.88 2.07
C GLU A 112 -11.78 7.42 2.75
N SER A 113 -11.68 7.65 4.06
CA SER A 113 -10.54 7.20 4.84
C SER A 113 -10.92 6.19 5.90
N ILE A 114 -10.04 5.23 6.13
CA ILE A 114 -10.01 4.44 7.36
C ILE A 114 -8.74 4.79 8.14
N GLU A 115 -8.83 4.73 9.45
CA GLU A 115 -7.68 4.94 10.33
C GLU A 115 -7.17 3.60 10.83
N VAL A 116 -5.85 3.39 10.71
CA VAL A 116 -5.19 2.18 11.18
C VAL A 116 -3.92 2.54 11.93
N ARG A 117 -3.58 1.74 12.94
CA ARG A 117 -2.27 1.85 13.60
C ARG A 117 -1.18 1.38 12.66
N ASP A 118 -0.01 2.02 12.76
CA ASP A 118 1.22 1.52 12.15
C ASP A 118 1.50 0.08 12.62
N SER A 119 1.38 -0.84 11.68
CA SER A 119 1.52 -2.27 11.89
C SER A 119 1.89 -2.92 10.56
N PRO A 120 2.69 -3.98 10.53
CA PRO A 120 3.08 -4.64 9.28
C PRO A 120 1.90 -4.99 8.38
N GLY A 121 1.91 -4.45 7.15
CA GLY A 121 0.85 -4.60 6.15
C GLY A 121 -0.43 -3.82 6.43
N PHE A 122 -0.43 -2.92 7.42
CA PHE A 122 -1.58 -2.09 7.82
C PHE A 122 -2.85 -2.94 8.02
N ALA A 123 -4.01 -2.52 7.54
CA ALA A 123 -5.21 -3.37 7.56
C ALA A 123 -5.42 -4.09 6.22
N THR A 124 -5.40 -3.36 5.11
CA THR A 124 -5.82 -3.89 3.81
C THR A 124 -4.80 -4.83 3.19
N SER A 125 -3.50 -4.47 3.21
CA SER A 125 -2.46 -5.35 2.68
C SER A 125 -2.37 -6.64 3.49
N ARG A 126 -2.44 -6.53 4.83
CA ARG A 126 -2.41 -7.70 5.72
C ARG A 126 -3.57 -8.67 5.48
N LEU A 127 -4.81 -8.15 5.40
CA LEU A 127 -5.99 -8.98 5.13
C LEU A 127 -5.99 -9.52 3.71
N GLY A 128 -5.65 -8.68 2.72
CA GLY A 128 -5.59 -9.09 1.33
C GLY A 128 -4.53 -10.16 1.06
N VAL A 129 -3.36 -10.07 1.72
CA VAL A 129 -2.32 -11.12 1.64
C VAL A 129 -2.81 -12.40 2.31
N CYS A 130 -3.35 -12.32 3.54
CA CYS A 130 -3.85 -13.49 4.26
C CYS A 130 -4.87 -14.28 3.43
N LEU A 131 -5.85 -13.59 2.86
CA LEU A 131 -6.88 -14.20 2.02
C LEU A 131 -6.30 -14.78 0.71
N GLY A 132 -5.39 -14.04 0.08
CA GLY A 132 -4.72 -14.50 -1.14
C GLY A 132 -3.85 -15.74 -0.92
N LEU A 133 -3.06 -15.76 0.16
CA LEU A 133 -2.21 -16.93 0.50
C LEU A 133 -3.05 -18.18 0.78
N GLU A 134 -4.17 -18.04 1.50
CA GLU A 134 -5.04 -19.18 1.77
C GLU A 134 -5.70 -19.70 0.50
N ALA A 135 -6.15 -18.83 -0.38
CA ALA A 135 -6.68 -19.24 -1.68
C ALA A 135 -5.63 -19.96 -2.55
N ILE A 136 -4.36 -19.54 -2.48
CA ILE A 136 -3.26 -20.21 -3.19
C ILE A 136 -2.98 -21.59 -2.57
N ARG A 137 -3.01 -21.74 -1.25
CA ARG A 137 -2.87 -23.05 -0.59
C ARG A 137 -3.99 -24.00 -0.99
N MET A 138 -5.25 -23.55 -0.99
CA MET A 138 -6.37 -24.35 -1.45
C MET A 138 -6.19 -24.84 -2.89
N LEU A 139 -5.64 -24.01 -3.77
CA LEU A 139 -5.33 -24.42 -5.15
C LEU A 139 -4.18 -25.43 -5.20
N GLU A 140 -3.10 -25.21 -4.44
CA GLU A 140 -1.94 -26.09 -4.34
C GLU A 140 -2.32 -27.46 -3.78
N GLU A 141 -3.21 -27.53 -2.80
CA GLU A 141 -3.74 -28.73 -2.18
C GLU A 141 -4.80 -29.45 -3.04
N GLY A 142 -5.23 -28.84 -4.15
CA GLY A 142 -6.24 -29.42 -5.04
C GLY A 142 -7.65 -29.41 -4.47
N VAL A 143 -7.95 -28.50 -3.53
CA VAL A 143 -9.29 -28.38 -2.92
C VAL A 143 -10.35 -27.99 -3.98
N ALA A 144 -10.01 -27.04 -4.87
CA ALA A 144 -10.86 -26.63 -5.97
C ALA A 144 -10.03 -25.95 -7.07
N SER A 145 -10.65 -25.72 -8.23
CA SER A 145 -10.03 -24.91 -9.28
C SER A 145 -9.92 -23.44 -8.89
N ALA A 146 -8.99 -22.71 -9.52
CA ALA A 146 -8.85 -21.26 -9.28
C ALA A 146 -10.18 -20.52 -9.51
N ALA A 147 -10.92 -20.92 -10.55
CA ALA A 147 -12.22 -20.33 -10.86
C ALA A 147 -13.28 -20.59 -9.77
N ASP A 148 -13.33 -21.80 -9.25
CA ASP A 148 -14.32 -22.18 -8.22
C ASP A 148 -13.99 -21.51 -6.87
N ILE A 149 -12.70 -21.43 -6.49
CA ILE A 149 -12.26 -20.70 -5.28
C ILE A 149 -12.71 -19.25 -5.36
N ASP A 150 -12.41 -18.58 -6.48
CA ASP A 150 -12.77 -17.18 -6.68
C ASP A 150 -14.29 -16.99 -6.73
N GLN A 151 -15.03 -17.87 -7.42
CA GLN A 151 -16.47 -17.80 -7.50
C GLN A 151 -17.14 -18.03 -6.14
N GLY A 152 -16.58 -18.89 -5.30
CA GLY A 152 -17.03 -19.08 -3.92
C GLY A 152 -17.00 -17.80 -3.11
N MET A 153 -15.93 -16.99 -3.25
CA MET A 153 -15.81 -15.70 -2.56
C MET A 153 -16.74 -14.62 -3.17
N VAL A 154 -16.88 -14.63 -4.49
CA VAL A 154 -17.76 -13.66 -5.19
C VAL A 154 -19.22 -13.90 -4.84
N LEU A 155 -19.70 -15.15 -4.95
CA LEU A 155 -21.11 -15.48 -4.74
C LEU A 155 -21.47 -15.70 -3.27
N GLY A 156 -20.60 -16.37 -2.51
CA GLY A 156 -20.83 -16.71 -1.10
C GLY A 156 -20.66 -15.51 -0.16
N TYR A 157 -19.62 -14.71 -0.38
CA TYR A 157 -19.27 -13.56 0.47
C TYR A 157 -19.49 -12.20 -0.17
N ARG A 158 -19.95 -12.16 -1.44
CA ARG A 158 -20.21 -10.94 -2.21
C ARG A 158 -18.97 -10.06 -2.41
N HIS A 159 -17.82 -10.68 -2.50
CA HIS A 159 -16.62 -9.96 -2.90
C HIS A 159 -16.75 -9.49 -4.35
N PRO A 160 -16.30 -8.28 -4.70
CA PRO A 160 -16.37 -7.78 -6.07
C PRO A 160 -15.48 -8.59 -7.02
N MET A 161 -14.47 -9.29 -6.47
CA MET A 161 -13.51 -10.11 -7.19
C MET A 161 -12.98 -11.21 -6.27
N GLY A 162 -12.67 -12.38 -6.83
CA GLY A 162 -12.07 -13.47 -6.07
C GLY A 162 -10.59 -13.22 -5.75
N PRO A 163 -10.04 -13.90 -4.72
CA PRO A 163 -8.71 -13.64 -4.18
C PRO A 163 -7.56 -13.98 -5.14
N LEU A 164 -7.71 -15.01 -5.98
CA LEU A 164 -6.68 -15.40 -6.96
C LEU A 164 -6.64 -14.40 -8.12
N ARG A 165 -7.79 -13.99 -8.64
CA ARG A 165 -7.87 -12.96 -9.66
C ARG A 165 -7.37 -11.61 -9.16
N LEU A 166 -7.67 -11.25 -7.92
CA LEU A 166 -7.14 -10.04 -7.28
C LEU A 166 -5.61 -10.12 -7.12
N THR A 167 -5.08 -11.32 -6.80
CA THR A 167 -3.63 -11.53 -6.71
C THR A 167 -2.95 -11.31 -8.06
N ASP A 168 -3.53 -11.80 -9.15
CA ASP A 168 -3.04 -11.55 -10.51
C ASP A 168 -3.04 -10.06 -10.88
N LEU A 169 -4.06 -9.30 -10.47
CA LEU A 169 -4.13 -7.85 -10.70
C LEU A 169 -3.09 -7.06 -9.91
N VAL A 170 -2.85 -7.45 -8.67
CA VAL A 170 -1.82 -6.82 -7.82
C VAL A 170 -0.42 -7.14 -8.33
N GLY A 171 -0.23 -8.35 -8.83
CA GLY A 171 1.02 -8.93 -9.25
C GLY A 171 1.59 -9.91 -8.21
N LEU A 172 1.94 -11.11 -8.69
CA LEU A 172 2.40 -12.19 -7.83
C LEU A 172 3.72 -11.88 -7.13
N ASP A 173 4.63 -11.17 -7.80
CA ASP A 173 5.89 -10.70 -7.23
C ASP A 173 5.67 -9.69 -6.09
N VAL A 174 4.74 -8.75 -6.26
CA VAL A 174 4.35 -7.81 -5.20
C VAL A 174 3.73 -8.57 -4.02
N ARG A 175 2.84 -9.53 -4.31
CA ARG A 175 2.20 -10.35 -3.30
C ARG A 175 3.21 -11.19 -2.52
N LEU A 176 4.20 -11.77 -3.22
CA LEU A 176 5.28 -12.54 -2.63
C LEU A 176 6.13 -11.68 -1.69
N ALA A 177 6.58 -10.51 -2.16
CA ALA A 177 7.41 -9.61 -1.35
C ALA A 177 6.69 -9.15 -0.06
N ILE A 178 5.40 -8.81 -0.15
CA ILE A 178 4.62 -8.44 1.03
C ILE A 178 4.46 -9.64 1.97
N ALA A 179 4.17 -10.83 1.45
CA ALA A 179 4.02 -12.03 2.26
C ALA A 179 5.30 -12.38 3.01
N GLU A 180 6.47 -12.31 2.37
CA GLU A 180 7.79 -12.53 2.99
C GLU A 180 8.05 -11.51 4.11
N HIS A 181 7.77 -10.23 3.87
CA HIS A 181 7.87 -9.20 4.90
C HIS A 181 6.95 -9.50 6.09
N LEU A 182 5.69 -9.90 5.83
CA LEU A 182 4.74 -10.25 6.89
C LEU A 182 5.13 -11.53 7.61
N ALA A 183 5.70 -12.52 6.92
CA ALA A 183 6.22 -13.73 7.54
C ALA A 183 7.37 -13.43 8.50
N ALA A 184 8.31 -12.58 8.09
CA ALA A 184 9.42 -12.16 8.91
C ALA A 184 9.01 -11.36 10.17
N THR A 185 7.91 -10.60 10.08
CA THR A 185 7.47 -9.69 11.15
C THR A 185 6.34 -10.25 12.01
N LEU A 186 5.42 -11.03 11.44
CA LEU A 186 4.20 -11.53 12.10
C LEU A 186 4.17 -13.06 12.24
N GLY A 187 5.18 -13.74 11.69
CA GLY A 187 5.37 -15.18 11.82
C GLY A 187 4.78 -16.02 10.70
N PRO A 188 4.87 -17.37 10.85
CA PRO A 188 4.74 -18.34 9.75
C PRO A 188 3.35 -18.40 9.10
N ARG A 189 2.33 -17.82 9.69
CA ARG A 189 0.99 -17.75 9.07
C ARG A 189 0.98 -16.99 7.74
N PHE A 190 2.01 -16.16 7.49
CA PHE A 190 2.18 -15.42 6.24
C PHE A 190 3.23 -16.02 5.32
N GLU A 191 3.76 -17.21 5.66
CA GLU A 191 4.73 -17.90 4.79
C GLU A 191 4.12 -18.15 3.42
N PRO A 192 4.77 -17.69 2.33
CA PRO A 192 4.25 -17.87 0.99
C PRO A 192 4.22 -19.36 0.60
N PRO A 193 3.10 -19.86 0.02
CA PRO A 193 3.01 -21.21 -0.55
C PRO A 193 4.06 -21.41 -1.65
N ALA A 194 4.47 -22.69 -1.87
CA ALA A 194 5.44 -23.04 -2.89
C ALA A 194 4.97 -22.62 -4.29
N LEU A 195 3.70 -22.83 -4.60
CA LEU A 195 3.09 -22.46 -5.87
C LEU A 195 3.24 -20.96 -6.20
N LEU A 196 3.16 -20.06 -5.19
CA LEU A 196 3.38 -18.63 -5.41
C LEU A 196 4.83 -18.35 -5.81
N ARG A 197 5.80 -18.96 -5.12
CA ARG A 197 7.23 -18.83 -5.41
C ARG A 197 7.58 -19.37 -6.79
N GLU A 198 7.03 -20.52 -7.16
CA GLU A 198 7.23 -21.16 -8.45
C GLU A 198 6.73 -20.31 -9.60
N LYS A 199 5.51 -19.75 -9.49
CA LYS A 199 4.95 -18.85 -10.50
C LYS A 199 5.79 -17.60 -10.68
N VAL A 200 6.22 -16.98 -9.58
CA VAL A 200 7.09 -15.79 -9.66
C VAL A 200 8.43 -16.13 -10.31
N ALA A 201 9.04 -17.25 -9.96
CA ALA A 201 10.29 -17.71 -10.57
C ALA A 201 10.14 -18.03 -12.08
N ALA A 202 8.96 -18.48 -12.50
CA ALA A 202 8.61 -18.72 -13.91
C ALA A 202 8.27 -17.44 -14.70
N GLY A 203 8.23 -16.25 -14.04
CA GLY A 203 7.82 -15.00 -14.67
C GLY A 203 6.31 -14.88 -14.88
N GLU A 204 5.50 -15.75 -14.29
CA GLU A 204 4.04 -15.69 -14.31
C GLU A 204 3.56 -14.71 -13.23
N LEU A 205 3.63 -13.41 -13.53
CA LEU A 205 3.41 -12.35 -12.54
C LEU A 205 1.97 -11.80 -12.50
N GLY A 206 1.04 -12.49 -13.15
CA GLY A 206 -0.36 -12.07 -13.27
C GLY A 206 -0.63 -11.24 -14.50
N GLN A 207 -1.59 -10.32 -14.42
CA GLN A 207 -2.06 -9.53 -15.57
C GLN A 207 -0.90 -8.78 -16.28
N LYS A 208 0.04 -8.23 -15.55
CA LYS A 208 1.16 -7.47 -16.11
C LYS A 208 2.11 -8.27 -17.00
N SER A 209 2.16 -9.58 -16.82
CA SER A 209 2.95 -10.51 -17.65
C SER A 209 2.10 -11.33 -18.63
N GLY A 210 0.78 -11.10 -18.66
CA GLY A 210 -0.17 -11.86 -19.47
C GLY A 210 -0.56 -13.22 -18.88
N ARG A 211 0.06 -13.65 -17.79
CA ARG A 211 -0.19 -14.95 -17.14
C ARG A 211 0.07 -14.92 -15.64
N GLY A 212 -0.81 -15.58 -14.89
CA GLY A 212 -0.71 -15.79 -13.45
C GLY A 212 -1.46 -17.07 -13.04
N PHE A 213 -2.44 -16.94 -12.13
CA PHE A 213 -3.43 -17.97 -11.87
C PHE A 213 -4.44 -18.09 -13.02
N TYR A 214 -4.58 -17.02 -13.79
CA TYR A 214 -5.39 -16.93 -15.00
C TYR A 214 -4.54 -16.60 -16.21
N ASP A 215 -5.12 -16.84 -17.39
CA ASP A 215 -4.63 -16.32 -18.66
C ASP A 215 -5.24 -14.94 -18.87
N TRP A 216 -4.39 -13.98 -19.21
CA TRP A 216 -4.72 -12.56 -19.42
C TRP A 216 -4.38 -12.08 -20.84
N SER A 217 -4.01 -13.05 -21.73
CA SER A 217 -3.67 -12.78 -23.14
C SER A 217 -4.87 -12.36 -23.99
#